data_8f4265f1c49b3cfe604426388bfb8be2
#
_entry.id   8f4265f1c49b3cfe604426388bfb8be2
#
_cell.length_a   1.000
_cell.length_b   1.000
_cell.length_c   1.000
_cell.angle_alpha   90.00
_cell.angle_beta   90.00
_cell.angle_gamma   90.00
#
_symmetry.space_group_name_H-M   'P 1'
#
loop_
_entity.id
_entity.type
_entity.pdbx_description
1 polymer ?
#
loop_
_entity_poly.entity_id
_entity_poly.type
_entity_poly.pdbx_seq_one_letter_code
_entity_poly.pdbx_strand_id
1 'polypeptide(L)'
;MKKLLILFCCALQVSCSGQATKINGISFVAAPQEVQKSHIKPVLELGANYAAIMPFGFIRGLSNPTIIHNTDRQWFGETRVGAKQYIKMLQANGIKVMVKPQIWISQGLFTGRLEMASEEDWIALEVSYSSFILEYANLAQQVKAPLFCIGTELEQFVLHRPDYWNKLIAAIRAVYNGKLTYASNWDEYKKVPFWKQLDYIGVDAYFPISESQTPSLEESKKGWQKWKKELQDLSERENKKIVFTEFGYRSVDYAGKEPWNSDRSLKGVNHKAQTNSTQALFEETWKEDWFAGGFIWKWFIDHEKSGGLENTQFTPQNKPVEAIIKMHYRQQDQ
;
A
#
# COMPACT_ATOMS: atom_id res chain seq x y z
N MET A 1 -58.42 23.38 39.17
CA MET A 1 -56.95 23.10 39.22
C MET A 1 -56.68 21.93 38.28
N LYS A 2 -56.26 22.21 37.04
CA LYS A 2 -55.91 21.16 36.06
C LYS A 2 -54.37 20.89 36.15
N LYS A 3 -53.99 19.67 36.51
CA LYS A 3 -52.58 19.24 36.55
C LYS A 3 -52.16 18.84 35.12
N LEU A 4 -51.19 19.60 34.60
CA LEU A 4 -50.56 19.32 33.30
C LEU A 4 -49.44 18.29 33.53
N LEU A 5 -49.60 17.10 32.97
CA LEU A 5 -48.58 16.03 33.01
C LEU A 5 -47.67 16.21 31.80
N ILE A 6 -46.42 16.67 32.03
CA ILE A 6 -45.40 16.78 30.97
C ILE A 6 -44.69 15.41 30.85
N LEU A 7 -44.97 14.71 29.74
CA LEU A 7 -44.28 13.48 29.38
C LEU A 7 -42.93 13.83 28.75
N PHE A 8 -41.83 13.53 29.47
CA PHE A 8 -40.48 13.70 28.97
C PHE A 8 -40.12 12.46 28.13
N CYS A 9 -40.25 12.55 26.79
CA CYS A 9 -39.76 11.55 25.89
C CYS A 9 -38.22 11.65 25.78
N CYS A 10 -37.48 10.81 26.50
CA CYS A 10 -36.09 10.57 26.25
C CYS A 10 -35.91 9.81 24.94
N ALA A 11 -35.60 10.50 23.86
CA ALA A 11 -35.13 9.89 22.62
C ALA A 11 -33.71 9.33 22.85
N LEU A 12 -33.62 8.02 23.04
CA LEU A 12 -32.35 7.30 22.98
C LEU A 12 -31.86 7.38 21.53
N GLN A 13 -30.90 8.29 21.29
CA GLN A 13 -30.10 8.26 20.07
C GLN A 13 -29.18 7.06 20.14
N VAL A 14 -29.58 5.95 19.56
CA VAL A 14 -28.68 4.83 19.24
C VAL A 14 -27.75 5.34 18.13
N SER A 15 -26.61 5.89 18.53
CA SER A 15 -25.53 6.16 17.59
C SER A 15 -24.99 4.81 17.13
N CYS A 16 -25.49 4.30 16.00
CA CYS A 16 -24.82 3.26 15.25
C CYS A 16 -23.50 3.84 14.77
N SER A 17 -22.43 3.64 15.53
CA SER A 17 -21.07 3.84 15.04
C SER A 17 -20.79 2.74 14.01
N GLY A 18 -21.21 2.98 12.76
CA GLY A 18 -20.84 2.12 11.65
C GLY A 18 -19.32 2.05 11.62
N GLN A 19 -18.77 0.87 11.84
CA GLN A 19 -17.33 0.63 11.73
C GLN A 19 -16.89 1.08 10.34
N ALA A 20 -15.93 2.00 10.26
CA ALA A 20 -15.49 2.52 8.97
C ALA A 20 -14.98 1.37 8.10
N THR A 21 -15.51 1.25 6.89
CA THR A 21 -15.14 0.20 5.94
C THR A 21 -13.62 0.18 5.75
N LYS A 22 -13.02 -0.99 5.95
CA LYS A 22 -11.56 -1.20 5.75
C LYS A 22 -11.18 -1.03 4.28
N ILE A 23 -9.93 -0.65 4.06
CA ILE A 23 -9.30 -0.67 2.74
C ILE A 23 -8.95 -2.13 2.42
N ASN A 24 -9.75 -2.76 1.57
CA ASN A 24 -9.52 -4.08 1.00
C ASN A 24 -8.87 -3.89 -0.37
N GLY A 25 -7.57 -3.61 -0.37
CA GLY A 25 -6.85 -3.11 -1.53
C GLY A 25 -5.99 -4.15 -2.24
N ILE A 26 -5.69 -3.87 -3.50
CA ILE A 26 -4.68 -4.57 -4.29
C ILE A 26 -3.65 -3.57 -4.82
N SER A 27 -2.39 -3.98 -4.92
CA SER A 27 -1.36 -3.26 -5.67
C SER A 27 -1.46 -3.68 -7.14
N PHE A 28 -2.10 -2.85 -7.96
CA PHE A 28 -2.42 -3.17 -9.35
C PHE A 28 -1.23 -2.84 -10.26
N VAL A 29 -0.54 -3.86 -10.74
CA VAL A 29 0.72 -3.73 -11.47
C VAL A 29 0.50 -3.06 -12.83
N ALA A 30 1.36 -2.11 -13.15
CA ALA A 30 1.42 -1.49 -14.47
C ALA A 30 1.78 -2.51 -15.56
N ALA A 31 1.21 -2.31 -16.75
CA ALA A 31 1.43 -3.17 -17.91
C ALA A 31 1.62 -2.32 -19.18
N PRO A 32 2.16 -2.91 -20.27
CA PRO A 32 2.32 -2.20 -21.54
C PRO A 32 1.00 -1.77 -22.21
N GLN A 33 -0.10 -2.49 -21.94
CA GLN A 33 -1.41 -2.25 -22.53
C GLN A 33 -2.36 -1.48 -21.62
N GLU A 34 -3.44 -0.97 -22.23
CA GLU A 34 -4.57 -0.38 -21.52
C GLU A 34 -5.34 -1.42 -20.70
N VAL A 35 -5.92 -0.98 -19.59
CA VAL A 35 -6.83 -1.79 -18.78
C VAL A 35 -8.22 -1.77 -19.40
N GLN A 36 -8.81 -2.97 -19.52
CA GLN A 36 -10.17 -3.20 -20.01
C GLN A 36 -11.07 -3.68 -18.87
N LYS A 37 -12.40 -3.64 -19.07
CA LYS A 37 -13.38 -4.10 -18.08
C LYS A 37 -13.18 -5.57 -17.67
N SER A 38 -12.73 -6.43 -18.58
CA SER A 38 -12.39 -7.82 -18.29
C SER A 38 -11.28 -7.96 -17.24
N HIS A 39 -10.32 -7.04 -17.21
CA HIS A 39 -9.23 -7.02 -16.22
C HIS A 39 -9.70 -6.59 -14.83
N ILE A 40 -10.82 -5.85 -14.74
CA ILE A 40 -11.39 -5.39 -13.46
C ILE A 40 -12.30 -6.44 -12.83
N LYS A 41 -12.93 -7.31 -13.64
CA LYS A 41 -13.86 -8.33 -13.15
C LYS A 41 -13.25 -9.21 -12.03
N PRO A 42 -12.01 -9.79 -12.19
CA PRO A 42 -11.40 -10.59 -11.11
C PRO A 42 -11.12 -9.79 -9.84
N VAL A 43 -10.84 -8.48 -9.94
CA VAL A 43 -10.65 -7.60 -8.79
C VAL A 43 -11.93 -7.44 -7.98
N LEU A 44 -13.07 -7.27 -8.67
CA LEU A 44 -14.39 -7.23 -8.04
C LEU A 44 -14.77 -8.59 -7.43
N GLU A 45 -14.45 -9.68 -8.13
CA GLU A 45 -14.71 -11.04 -7.64
C GLU A 45 -13.90 -11.40 -6.40
N LEU A 46 -12.71 -10.78 -6.23
CA LEU A 46 -11.92 -10.87 -5.01
C LEU A 46 -12.60 -10.18 -3.82
N GLY A 47 -13.44 -9.18 -4.06
CA GLY A 47 -14.02 -8.30 -3.04
C GLY A 47 -13.16 -7.09 -2.71
N ALA A 48 -12.22 -6.73 -3.58
CA ALA A 48 -11.41 -5.53 -3.39
C ALA A 48 -12.24 -4.26 -3.63
N ASN A 49 -12.12 -3.28 -2.72
CA ASN A 49 -12.77 -1.97 -2.81
C ASN A 49 -11.78 -0.83 -3.11
N TYR A 50 -10.48 -1.13 -3.11
CA TYR A 50 -9.39 -0.21 -3.43
C TYR A 50 -8.35 -0.86 -4.35
N ALA A 51 -7.68 -0.02 -5.15
CA ALA A 51 -6.47 -0.40 -5.89
C ALA A 51 -5.39 0.68 -5.76
N ALA A 52 -4.15 0.29 -5.52
CA ALA A 52 -2.99 1.17 -5.63
C ALA A 52 -2.52 1.17 -7.09
N ILE A 53 -2.47 2.34 -7.71
CA ILE A 53 -1.94 2.56 -9.06
C ILE A 53 -0.56 3.17 -8.94
N MET A 54 0.42 2.51 -9.53
CA MET A 54 1.84 2.77 -9.35
C MET A 54 2.48 3.25 -10.66
N PRO A 55 2.42 4.56 -10.97
CA PRO A 55 3.27 5.11 -12.02
C PRO A 55 4.73 5.15 -11.57
N PHE A 56 5.67 5.06 -12.50
CA PHE A 56 7.09 4.93 -12.18
C PHE A 56 7.94 6.11 -12.65
N GLY A 57 8.90 6.49 -11.80
CA GLY A 57 10.09 7.23 -12.16
C GLY A 57 11.32 6.34 -12.11
N PHE A 58 12.30 6.58 -12.94
CA PHE A 58 13.50 5.76 -13.10
C PHE A 58 14.76 6.56 -12.75
N ILE A 59 15.62 5.97 -11.94
CA ILE A 59 16.95 6.51 -11.58
C ILE A 59 18.03 5.54 -12.03
N ARG A 60 19.14 6.06 -12.55
CA ARG A 60 20.24 5.23 -13.08
C ARG A 60 21.11 4.57 -12.01
N GLY A 61 21.10 5.09 -10.79
CA GLY A 61 21.93 4.58 -9.68
C GLY A 61 21.63 5.32 -8.38
N LEU A 62 22.09 4.78 -7.26
CA LEU A 62 21.79 5.27 -5.91
C LEU A 62 22.24 6.71 -5.62
N SER A 63 23.26 7.20 -6.33
CA SER A 63 23.76 8.57 -6.20
C SER A 63 23.40 9.48 -7.38
N ASN A 64 22.46 9.08 -8.23
CA ASN A 64 22.02 9.90 -9.35
C ASN A 64 20.79 10.73 -8.95
N PRO A 65 20.83 12.07 -9.04
CA PRO A 65 19.74 12.93 -8.59
C PRO A 65 18.56 13.05 -9.59
N THR A 66 18.67 12.44 -10.78
CA THR A 66 17.71 12.67 -11.86
C THR A 66 16.68 11.54 -11.95
N ILE A 67 15.41 11.88 -11.80
CA ILE A 67 14.27 10.99 -12.01
C ILE A 67 13.74 11.19 -13.42
N ILE A 68 13.73 10.12 -14.21
CA ILE A 68 13.22 10.08 -15.57
C ILE A 68 11.83 9.45 -15.55
N HIS A 69 10.83 10.14 -16.06
CA HIS A 69 9.45 9.64 -16.11
C HIS A 69 8.70 10.15 -17.34
N ASN A 70 7.56 9.52 -17.66
CA ASN A 70 6.70 9.86 -18.79
C ASN A 70 7.44 9.88 -20.14
N THR A 71 8.25 8.84 -20.39
CA THR A 71 8.98 8.65 -21.64
C THR A 71 8.33 7.55 -22.50
N ASP A 72 8.58 7.59 -23.81
CA ASP A 72 8.10 6.58 -24.77
C ASP A 72 8.66 5.17 -24.54
N ARG A 73 9.66 5.03 -23.65
CA ARG A 73 10.28 3.72 -23.30
C ARG A 73 9.59 3.03 -22.13
N GLN A 74 8.70 3.72 -21.42
CA GLN A 74 7.97 3.15 -20.29
C GLN A 74 6.77 2.35 -20.78
N TRP A 75 6.39 1.38 -19.97
CA TRP A 75 5.11 0.73 -20.18
C TRP A 75 3.97 1.74 -20.02
N PHE A 76 2.90 1.54 -20.79
CA PHE A 76 1.76 2.46 -20.76
C PHE A 76 1.25 2.73 -19.34
N GLY A 77 1.03 1.69 -18.53
CA GLY A 77 0.53 1.83 -17.16
C GLY A 77 1.49 2.52 -16.18
N GLU A 78 2.79 2.67 -16.52
CA GLU A 78 3.78 3.38 -15.71
C GLU A 78 3.75 4.89 -15.95
N THR A 79 3.15 5.32 -17.06
CA THR A 79 3.06 6.74 -17.45
C THR A 79 1.86 7.44 -16.81
N ARG A 80 1.88 8.77 -16.81
CA ARG A 80 0.74 9.59 -16.36
C ARG A 80 -0.54 9.32 -17.15
N VAL A 81 -0.42 9.12 -18.46
CA VAL A 81 -1.56 8.85 -19.35
C VAL A 81 -2.16 7.48 -19.02
N GLY A 82 -1.33 6.47 -18.92
CA GLY A 82 -1.75 5.11 -18.56
C GLY A 82 -2.32 5.02 -17.15
N ALA A 83 -1.65 5.61 -16.16
CA ALA A 83 -2.17 5.69 -14.80
C ALA A 83 -3.57 6.34 -14.76
N LYS A 84 -3.79 7.41 -15.52
CA LYS A 84 -5.12 8.05 -15.62
C LYS A 84 -6.16 7.12 -16.23
N GLN A 85 -5.81 6.36 -17.27
CA GLN A 85 -6.70 5.40 -17.90
C GLN A 85 -7.07 4.27 -16.92
N TYR A 86 -6.09 3.69 -16.21
CA TYR A 86 -6.29 2.65 -15.21
C TYR A 86 -7.23 3.14 -14.09
N ILE A 87 -6.96 4.32 -13.55
CA ILE A 87 -7.76 4.92 -12.47
C ILE A 87 -9.21 5.09 -12.92
N LYS A 88 -9.45 5.66 -14.10
CA LYS A 88 -10.80 5.85 -14.62
C LYS A 88 -11.55 4.53 -14.80
N MET A 89 -10.87 3.48 -15.28
CA MET A 89 -11.48 2.17 -15.45
C MET A 89 -11.86 1.55 -14.10
N LEU A 90 -11.00 1.63 -13.09
CA LEU A 90 -11.27 1.16 -11.73
C LEU A 90 -12.44 1.93 -11.10
N GLN A 91 -12.42 3.26 -11.17
CA GLN A 91 -13.48 4.12 -10.61
C GLN A 91 -14.84 3.88 -11.28
N ALA A 92 -14.86 3.68 -12.59
CA ALA A 92 -16.10 3.36 -13.33
C ALA A 92 -16.73 2.02 -12.90
N ASN A 93 -15.97 1.17 -12.21
CA ASN A 93 -16.42 -0.09 -11.64
C ASN A 93 -16.53 -0.05 -10.08
N GLY A 94 -16.58 1.15 -9.48
CA GLY A 94 -16.79 1.33 -8.03
C GLY A 94 -15.55 1.12 -7.15
N ILE A 95 -14.36 0.91 -7.73
CA ILE A 95 -13.11 0.72 -6.97
C ILE A 95 -12.47 2.08 -6.71
N LYS A 96 -12.20 2.38 -5.45
CA LYS A 96 -11.45 3.56 -5.03
C LYS A 96 -9.96 3.37 -5.31
N VAL A 97 -9.22 4.46 -5.44
CA VAL A 97 -7.82 4.38 -5.85
C VAL A 97 -6.90 5.12 -4.87
N MET A 98 -5.77 4.49 -4.55
CA MET A 98 -4.57 5.17 -4.07
C MET A 98 -3.63 5.39 -5.26
N VAL A 99 -3.22 6.63 -5.52
CA VAL A 99 -2.12 6.89 -6.44
C VAL A 99 -0.81 6.81 -5.66
N LYS A 100 0.03 5.84 -6.02
CA LYS A 100 1.29 5.51 -5.32
C LYS A 100 2.47 5.55 -6.29
N PRO A 101 2.99 6.74 -6.65
CA PRO A 101 4.16 6.84 -7.52
C PRO A 101 5.36 6.14 -6.88
N GLN A 102 6.07 5.35 -7.67
CA GLN A 102 7.24 4.59 -7.21
C GLN A 102 8.49 4.98 -8.01
N ILE A 103 9.65 4.78 -7.41
CA ILE A 103 10.94 4.92 -8.08
C ILE A 103 11.53 3.53 -8.32
N TRP A 104 12.01 3.31 -9.54
CA TRP A 104 12.83 2.16 -9.88
C TRP A 104 14.28 2.60 -10.09
N ILE A 105 15.19 2.03 -9.34
CA ILE A 105 16.62 2.24 -9.53
C ILE A 105 17.18 1.11 -10.39
N SER A 106 18.03 1.45 -11.35
CA SER A 106 18.64 0.46 -12.27
C SER A 106 19.17 -0.76 -11.51
N GLN A 107 19.01 -1.94 -12.11
CA GLN A 107 19.37 -3.23 -11.53
C GLN A 107 18.51 -3.66 -10.33
N GLY A 108 17.41 -2.94 -10.02
CA GLY A 108 16.54 -3.26 -8.89
C GLY A 108 17.17 -2.98 -7.53
N LEU A 109 18.05 -1.98 -7.47
CA LEU A 109 18.63 -1.55 -6.19
C LEU A 109 17.56 -0.97 -5.27
N PHE A 110 17.70 -1.23 -3.98
CA PHE A 110 16.72 -0.80 -2.97
C PHE A 110 16.71 0.72 -2.82
N THR A 111 15.54 1.31 -2.96
CA THR A 111 15.31 2.77 -2.95
C THR A 111 15.64 3.43 -1.62
N GLY A 112 15.54 2.70 -0.52
CA GLY A 112 15.89 3.18 0.81
C GLY A 112 17.38 3.59 0.95
N ARG A 113 18.23 3.12 0.04
CA ARG A 113 19.66 3.47 0.00
C ARG A 113 19.99 4.67 -0.88
N LEU A 114 18.98 5.35 -1.44
CA LEU A 114 19.18 6.54 -2.29
C LEU A 114 19.83 7.66 -1.49
N GLU A 115 21.07 7.96 -1.79
CA GLU A 115 21.89 8.93 -1.05
C GLU A 115 22.79 9.72 -2.00
N MET A 116 22.84 11.04 -1.79
CA MET A 116 23.62 11.96 -2.60
C MET A 116 24.96 12.29 -1.93
N ALA A 117 26.00 12.49 -2.75
CA ALA A 117 27.35 12.72 -2.27
C ALA A 117 27.63 14.20 -1.96
N SER A 118 26.85 15.13 -2.50
CA SER A 118 27.02 16.57 -2.31
C SER A 118 25.71 17.29 -2.04
N GLU A 119 25.78 18.50 -1.50
CA GLU A 119 24.59 19.35 -1.30
C GLU A 119 23.94 19.72 -2.64
N GLU A 120 24.73 19.94 -3.67
CA GLU A 120 24.27 20.24 -5.02
C GLU A 120 23.45 19.08 -5.60
N ASP A 121 23.89 17.84 -5.40
CA ASP A 121 23.16 16.65 -5.82
C ASP A 121 21.88 16.44 -5.00
N TRP A 122 21.89 16.72 -3.69
CA TRP A 122 20.68 16.70 -2.87
C TRP A 122 19.65 17.69 -3.37
N ILE A 123 20.04 18.94 -3.67
CA ILE A 123 19.16 19.97 -4.22
C ILE A 123 18.63 19.54 -5.59
N ALA A 124 19.45 18.96 -6.43
CA ALA A 124 19.03 18.44 -7.73
C ALA A 124 18.02 17.29 -7.60
N LEU A 125 18.21 16.38 -6.64
CA LEU A 125 17.26 15.31 -6.34
C LEU A 125 15.93 15.89 -5.82
N GLU A 126 15.97 16.86 -4.92
CA GLU A 126 14.77 17.54 -4.38
C GLU A 126 13.94 18.17 -5.49
N VAL A 127 14.59 18.86 -6.44
CA VAL A 127 13.91 19.47 -7.60
C VAL A 127 13.31 18.38 -8.49
N SER A 128 14.09 17.35 -8.82
CA SER A 128 13.67 16.25 -9.68
C SER A 128 12.52 15.45 -9.06
N TYR A 129 12.60 15.13 -7.76
CA TYR A 129 11.55 14.43 -7.03
C TYR A 129 10.28 15.27 -6.91
N SER A 130 10.41 16.58 -6.63
CA SER A 130 9.26 17.50 -6.57
C SER A 130 8.51 17.54 -7.90
N SER A 131 9.23 17.63 -9.02
CA SER A 131 8.63 17.58 -10.35
C SER A 131 7.84 16.29 -10.58
N PHE A 132 8.43 15.16 -10.27
CA PHE A 132 7.82 13.84 -10.40
C PHE A 132 6.57 13.68 -9.52
N ILE A 133 6.69 13.95 -8.23
CA ILE A 133 5.61 13.67 -7.28
C ILE A 133 4.44 14.64 -7.41
N LEU A 134 4.69 15.95 -7.69
CA LEU A 134 3.65 16.94 -7.88
C LEU A 134 2.86 16.71 -9.17
N GLU A 135 3.46 16.18 -10.21
CA GLU A 135 2.74 15.75 -11.40
C GLU A 135 1.64 14.72 -11.08
N TYR A 136 1.98 13.73 -10.24
CA TYR A 136 1.01 12.69 -9.84
C TYR A 136 0.06 13.15 -8.73
N ALA A 137 0.44 14.10 -7.88
CA ALA A 137 -0.49 14.74 -6.95
C ALA A 137 -1.58 15.53 -7.71
N ASN A 138 -1.19 16.27 -8.77
CA ASN A 138 -2.13 16.92 -9.68
C ASN A 138 -3.03 15.91 -10.42
N LEU A 139 -2.47 14.78 -10.84
CA LEU A 139 -3.29 13.70 -11.43
C LEU A 139 -4.30 13.18 -10.41
N ALA A 140 -3.87 12.88 -9.18
CA ALA A 140 -4.73 12.39 -8.11
C ALA A 140 -5.88 13.35 -7.82
N GLN A 141 -5.62 14.67 -7.80
CA GLN A 141 -6.65 15.70 -7.69
C GLN A 141 -7.61 15.69 -8.89
N GLN A 142 -7.06 15.66 -10.11
CA GLN A 142 -7.86 15.65 -11.34
C GLN A 142 -8.84 14.49 -11.42
N VAL A 143 -8.40 13.30 -10.98
CA VAL A 143 -9.23 12.09 -10.98
C VAL A 143 -9.98 11.88 -9.66
N LYS A 144 -9.86 12.78 -8.71
CA LYS A 144 -10.49 12.72 -7.37
C LYS A 144 -10.14 11.41 -6.66
N ALA A 145 -8.89 10.96 -6.75
CA ALA A 145 -8.44 9.80 -5.99
C ALA A 145 -8.53 10.11 -4.48
N PRO A 146 -9.10 9.23 -3.65
CA PRO A 146 -9.27 9.51 -2.23
C PRO A 146 -7.97 9.41 -1.42
N LEU A 147 -6.92 8.78 -1.95
CA LEU A 147 -5.65 8.57 -1.26
C LEU A 147 -4.46 8.78 -2.21
N PHE A 148 -3.45 9.48 -1.73
CA PHE A 148 -2.18 9.69 -2.42
C PHE A 148 -1.00 9.32 -1.52
N CYS A 149 -0.06 8.53 -2.04
CA CYS A 149 1.18 8.17 -1.38
C CYS A 149 2.29 9.09 -1.86
N ILE A 150 2.91 9.83 -0.93
CA ILE A 150 3.89 10.86 -1.24
C ILE A 150 5.31 10.34 -1.48
N GLY A 151 5.55 9.05 -1.25
CA GLY A 151 6.83 8.38 -1.45
C GLY A 151 6.80 6.95 -0.95
N THR A 152 7.71 6.12 -1.45
CA THR A 152 7.81 4.70 -1.11
C THR A 152 9.25 4.35 -0.80
N GLU A 153 9.51 3.89 0.45
CA GLU A 153 10.79 3.34 0.90
C GLU A 153 12.02 4.20 0.57
N LEU A 154 12.00 5.51 0.92
CA LEU A 154 13.06 6.47 0.64
C LEU A 154 13.81 6.85 1.92
N GLU A 155 14.25 5.87 2.73
CA GLU A 155 14.79 6.09 4.08
C GLU A 155 15.87 7.16 4.14
N GLN A 156 16.94 7.00 3.37
CA GLN A 156 18.08 7.94 3.42
C GLN A 156 17.64 9.34 2.99
N PHE A 157 16.79 9.46 1.99
CA PHE A 157 16.26 10.74 1.57
C PHE A 157 15.37 11.41 2.64
N VAL A 158 14.57 10.61 3.35
CA VAL A 158 13.75 11.11 4.47
C VAL A 158 14.61 11.58 5.63
N LEU A 159 15.62 10.80 6.01
CA LEU A 159 16.48 11.09 7.17
C LEU A 159 17.41 12.29 6.94
N HIS A 160 17.97 12.40 5.72
CA HIS A 160 18.92 13.47 5.40
C HIS A 160 18.26 14.81 5.05
N ARG A 161 16.99 14.79 4.60
CA ARG A 161 16.32 16.00 4.07
C ARG A 161 14.94 16.26 4.71
N PRO A 162 14.80 16.28 6.05
CA PRO A 162 13.52 16.43 6.73
C PRO A 162 12.81 17.76 6.39
N ASP A 163 13.55 18.84 6.24
CA ASP A 163 12.99 20.16 5.89
C ASP A 163 12.43 20.18 4.46
N TYR A 164 13.07 19.48 3.55
CA TYR A 164 12.56 19.30 2.20
C TYR A 164 11.21 18.57 2.23
N TRP A 165 11.10 17.46 2.97
CA TRP A 165 9.85 16.70 3.07
C TRP A 165 8.72 17.53 3.67
N ASN A 166 8.99 18.39 4.66
CA ASN A 166 8.00 19.32 5.20
C ASN A 166 7.48 20.28 4.12
N LYS A 167 8.38 20.86 3.30
CA LYS A 167 8.02 21.75 2.18
C LYS A 167 7.26 21.01 1.09
N LEU A 168 7.68 19.78 0.76
CA LEU A 168 7.02 18.96 -0.25
C LEU A 168 5.60 18.61 0.16
N ILE A 169 5.37 18.20 1.42
CA ILE A 169 4.02 17.88 1.94
C ILE A 169 3.13 19.11 1.82
N ALA A 170 3.62 20.30 2.19
CA ALA A 170 2.86 21.55 2.04
C ALA A 170 2.52 21.85 0.56
N ALA A 171 3.48 21.66 -0.35
CA ALA A 171 3.26 21.81 -1.78
C ALA A 171 2.23 20.82 -2.34
N ILE A 172 2.27 19.56 -1.89
CA ILE A 172 1.26 18.55 -2.27
C ILE A 172 -0.13 18.96 -1.76
N ARG A 173 -0.23 19.41 -0.50
CA ARG A 173 -1.50 19.90 0.10
C ARG A 173 -2.09 21.11 -0.65
N ALA A 174 -1.24 21.94 -1.26
CA ALA A 174 -1.72 23.08 -2.06
C ALA A 174 -2.41 22.64 -3.37
N VAL A 175 -2.12 21.46 -3.90
CA VAL A 175 -2.67 20.98 -5.18
C VAL A 175 -3.59 19.75 -5.03
N TYR A 176 -3.61 19.09 -3.87
CA TYR A 176 -4.39 17.87 -3.64
C TYR A 176 -5.13 17.89 -2.29
N ASN A 177 -6.44 17.68 -2.34
CA ASN A 177 -7.35 17.79 -1.19
C ASN A 177 -7.70 16.44 -0.54
N GLY A 178 -7.27 15.32 -1.11
CA GLY A 178 -7.52 13.99 -0.56
C GLY A 178 -6.58 13.64 0.59
N LYS A 179 -6.66 12.40 1.05
CA LYS A 179 -5.83 11.88 2.15
C LYS A 179 -4.42 11.56 1.68
N LEU A 180 -3.43 11.82 2.56
CA LEU A 180 -2.02 11.54 2.30
C LEU A 180 -1.51 10.41 3.18
N THR A 181 -0.59 9.61 2.62
CA THR A 181 0.26 8.66 3.33
C THR A 181 1.68 8.66 2.72
N TYR A 182 2.62 8.07 3.41
CA TYR A 182 3.94 7.68 2.92
C TYR A 182 4.10 6.17 3.14
N ALA A 183 4.68 5.45 2.21
CA ALA A 183 4.92 4.01 2.31
C ALA A 183 6.32 3.76 2.88
N SER A 184 6.41 3.51 4.17
CA SER A 184 7.67 3.23 4.85
C SER A 184 7.93 1.73 4.92
N ASN A 185 9.17 1.30 4.76
CA ASN A 185 9.54 -0.10 4.96
C ASN A 185 9.23 -0.57 6.39
N TRP A 186 9.02 -1.87 6.57
CA TRP A 186 8.60 -2.53 7.83
C TRP A 186 9.55 -2.30 9.02
N ASP A 187 10.83 -2.00 8.80
CA ASP A 187 11.84 -1.74 9.83
C ASP A 187 12.16 -0.25 10.04
N GLU A 188 11.55 0.65 9.25
CA GLU A 188 11.88 2.08 9.22
C GLU A 188 10.73 3.01 9.61
N TYR A 189 9.49 2.52 9.63
CA TYR A 189 8.28 3.34 9.86
C TYR A 189 8.30 4.14 11.16
N LYS A 190 9.09 3.71 12.15
CA LYS A 190 9.26 4.43 13.43
C LYS A 190 10.14 5.67 13.32
N LYS A 191 10.97 5.76 12.27
CA LYS A 191 11.96 6.83 12.06
C LYS A 191 11.41 8.00 11.24
N VAL A 192 10.26 7.85 10.59
CA VAL A 192 9.66 8.87 9.72
C VAL A 192 9.20 10.07 10.57
N PRO A 193 9.71 11.29 10.30
CA PRO A 193 9.51 12.43 11.22
C PRO A 193 8.20 13.20 10.97
N PHE A 194 7.48 12.94 9.88
CA PHE A 194 6.37 13.77 9.42
C PHE A 194 4.98 13.10 9.49
N TRP A 195 4.81 12.00 10.25
CA TRP A 195 3.51 11.32 10.37
C TRP A 195 2.36 12.24 10.77
N LYS A 196 2.62 13.23 11.63
CA LYS A 196 1.62 14.21 12.07
C LYS A 196 1.01 15.04 10.93
N GLN A 197 1.74 15.22 9.81
CA GLN A 197 1.31 15.98 8.64
C GLN A 197 0.50 15.13 7.65
N LEU A 198 0.50 13.80 7.82
CA LEU A 198 -0.20 12.85 6.96
C LEU A 198 -1.52 12.40 7.61
N ASP A 199 -2.38 11.76 6.83
CA ASP A 199 -3.67 11.24 7.29
C ASP A 199 -3.58 9.80 7.80
N TYR A 200 -2.64 9.04 7.27
CA TYR A 200 -2.35 7.67 7.67
C TYR A 200 -0.85 7.46 7.86
N ILE A 201 -0.50 6.55 8.76
CA ILE A 201 0.83 5.95 8.83
C ILE A 201 0.84 4.79 7.84
N GLY A 202 1.63 4.90 6.76
CA GLY A 202 1.73 3.86 5.75
C GLY A 202 2.94 2.96 5.98
N VAL A 203 2.72 1.65 5.91
CA VAL A 203 3.78 0.66 6.11
C VAL A 203 3.73 -0.38 4.99
N ASP A 204 4.86 -0.61 4.34
CA ASP A 204 5.07 -1.78 3.50
C ASP A 204 5.40 -2.95 4.44
N ALA A 205 4.35 -3.74 4.75
CA ALA A 205 4.27 -4.61 5.92
C ALA A 205 4.83 -6.02 5.68
N TYR A 206 6.13 -6.07 5.41
CA TYR A 206 6.86 -7.32 5.23
C TYR A 206 7.53 -7.79 6.54
N PHE A 207 6.76 -7.84 7.61
CA PHE A 207 7.25 -8.21 8.94
C PHE A 207 7.66 -9.68 9.04
N PRO A 208 8.86 -10.00 9.59
CA PRO A 208 9.25 -11.37 9.88
C PRO A 208 8.39 -11.93 11.04
N ILE A 209 7.73 -13.06 10.80
CA ILE A 209 6.77 -13.65 11.74
C ILE A 209 7.08 -15.09 12.14
N SER A 210 8.03 -15.76 11.46
CA SER A 210 8.38 -17.14 11.73
C SER A 210 9.72 -17.51 11.12
N GLU A 211 10.48 -18.35 11.82
CA GLU A 211 11.72 -18.95 11.32
C GLU A 211 11.49 -20.33 10.65
N SER A 212 10.26 -20.82 10.63
CA SER A 212 9.94 -22.16 10.13
C SER A 212 9.86 -22.22 8.61
N GLN A 213 10.26 -23.35 8.03
CA GLN A 213 10.13 -23.62 6.60
C GLN A 213 8.67 -23.48 6.13
N THR A 214 7.75 -24.05 6.88
CA THR A 214 6.31 -23.97 6.64
C THR A 214 5.61 -23.62 7.95
N PRO A 215 5.46 -22.31 8.26
CA PRO A 215 4.85 -21.92 9.51
C PRO A 215 3.39 -22.36 9.57
N SER A 216 2.96 -22.84 10.76
CA SER A 216 1.54 -23.06 11.03
C SER A 216 0.81 -21.71 11.17
N LEU A 217 -0.52 -21.72 11.09
CA LEU A 217 -1.33 -20.52 11.34
C LEU A 217 -1.08 -19.96 12.75
N GLU A 218 -1.07 -20.81 13.76
CA GLU A 218 -0.86 -20.40 15.16
C GLU A 218 0.55 -19.83 15.39
N GLU A 219 1.57 -20.43 14.78
CA GLU A 219 2.93 -19.88 14.83
C GLU A 219 3.00 -18.51 14.17
N SER A 220 2.38 -18.34 13.00
CA SER A 220 2.32 -17.06 12.28
C SER A 220 1.58 -16.00 13.09
N LYS A 221 0.46 -16.34 13.73
CA LYS A 221 -0.29 -15.44 14.62
C LYS A 221 0.55 -15.03 15.84
N LYS A 222 1.27 -15.97 16.45
CA LYS A 222 2.18 -15.67 17.56
C LYS A 222 3.29 -14.70 17.12
N GLY A 223 3.84 -14.88 15.91
CA GLY A 223 4.85 -13.97 15.36
C GLY A 223 4.32 -12.56 15.14
N TRP A 224 3.04 -12.42 14.79
CA TRP A 224 2.38 -11.12 14.62
C TRP A 224 2.20 -10.31 15.91
N GLN A 225 2.15 -10.96 17.10
CA GLN A 225 1.81 -10.26 18.35
C GLN A 225 2.75 -9.10 18.66
N LYS A 226 4.05 -9.25 18.44
CA LYS A 226 5.04 -8.20 18.63
C LYS A 226 4.75 -7.00 17.72
N TRP A 227 4.55 -7.27 16.44
CA TRP A 227 4.35 -6.23 15.44
C TRP A 227 3.01 -5.52 15.62
N LYS A 228 1.96 -6.27 15.92
CA LYS A 228 0.64 -5.75 16.26
C LYS A 228 0.72 -4.72 17.39
N LYS A 229 1.40 -5.06 18.49
CA LYS A 229 1.58 -4.13 19.61
C LYS A 229 2.37 -2.89 19.22
N GLU A 230 3.48 -3.04 18.51
CA GLU A 230 4.32 -1.91 18.10
C GLU A 230 3.58 -0.97 17.13
N LEU A 231 2.76 -1.50 16.24
CA LEU A 231 1.92 -0.73 15.31
C LEU A 231 0.81 0.01 16.05
N GLN A 232 0.15 -0.65 17.00
CA GLN A 232 -0.87 -0.03 17.85
C GLN A 232 -0.28 1.11 18.66
N ASP A 233 0.85 0.90 19.36
CA ASP A 233 1.53 1.93 20.15
C ASP A 233 1.90 3.16 19.29
N LEU A 234 2.35 2.94 18.05
CA LEU A 234 2.63 4.02 17.09
C LEU A 234 1.36 4.76 16.67
N SER A 235 0.30 4.02 16.31
CA SER A 235 -0.99 4.59 15.93
C SER A 235 -1.57 5.50 17.02
N GLU A 236 -1.53 5.04 18.27
CA GLU A 236 -1.98 5.79 19.44
C GLU A 236 -1.11 7.04 19.67
N ARG A 237 0.21 6.91 19.63
CA ARG A 237 1.15 8.02 19.84
C ARG A 237 0.98 9.13 18.79
N GLU A 238 0.81 8.77 17.53
CA GLU A 238 0.65 9.72 16.44
C GLU A 238 -0.81 10.14 16.24
N ASN A 239 -1.77 9.49 16.89
CA ASN A 239 -3.22 9.64 16.70
C ASN A 239 -3.61 9.50 15.22
N LYS A 240 -3.08 8.46 14.56
CA LYS A 240 -3.31 8.16 13.14
C LYS A 240 -3.51 6.67 12.95
N LYS A 241 -4.48 6.29 12.10
CA LYS A 241 -4.63 4.89 11.70
C LYS A 241 -3.48 4.43 10.81
N ILE A 242 -3.17 3.14 10.91
CA ILE A 242 -2.16 2.49 10.06
C ILE A 242 -2.83 1.93 8.80
N VAL A 243 -2.20 2.15 7.66
CA VAL A 243 -2.54 1.48 6.40
C VAL A 243 -1.33 0.67 5.92
N PHE A 244 -1.53 -0.60 5.59
CA PHE A 244 -0.48 -1.35 4.92
C PHE A 244 -0.48 -0.97 3.45
N THR A 245 0.47 -0.13 3.07
CA THR A 245 0.63 0.36 1.70
C THR A 245 1.10 -0.74 0.75
N GLU A 246 1.72 -1.78 1.31
CA GLU A 246 1.95 -3.09 0.72
C GLU A 246 1.89 -4.15 1.81
N PHE A 247 1.43 -5.34 1.48
CA PHE A 247 1.59 -6.54 2.30
C PHE A 247 1.50 -7.80 1.43
N GLY A 248 2.16 -8.86 1.85
CA GLY A 248 2.09 -10.14 1.16
C GLY A 248 3.23 -11.07 1.53
N TYR A 249 3.04 -12.34 1.21
CA TYR A 249 4.04 -13.39 1.38
C TYR A 249 4.22 -14.11 0.05
N ARG A 250 5.41 -14.61 -0.21
CA ARG A 250 5.66 -15.47 -1.37
C ARG A 250 5.21 -16.90 -1.08
N SER A 251 4.91 -17.65 -2.14
CA SER A 251 4.62 -19.08 -2.04
C SER A 251 5.91 -19.93 -2.08
N VAL A 252 6.79 -19.71 -1.11
CA VAL A 252 8.09 -20.39 -0.96
C VAL A 252 8.29 -20.86 0.47
N ASP A 253 9.25 -21.74 0.67
CA ASP A 253 9.73 -22.07 2.00
C ASP A 253 10.24 -20.85 2.74
N TYR A 254 10.08 -20.81 4.05
CA TYR A 254 10.51 -19.70 4.92
C TYR A 254 9.87 -18.35 4.57
N ALA A 255 8.67 -18.34 3.95
CA ALA A 255 7.98 -17.12 3.55
C ALA A 255 7.74 -16.14 4.71
N GLY A 256 7.64 -16.62 5.94
CA GLY A 256 7.48 -15.79 7.14
C GLY A 256 8.79 -15.28 7.74
N LYS A 257 9.97 -15.72 7.28
CA LYS A 257 11.27 -15.33 7.83
C LYS A 257 11.78 -14.02 7.24
N GLU A 258 11.82 -13.94 5.92
CA GLU A 258 12.24 -12.77 5.16
C GLU A 258 11.16 -12.38 4.14
N PRO A 259 9.98 -11.90 4.59
CA PRO A 259 8.87 -11.64 3.68
C PRO A 259 9.18 -10.63 2.56
N TRP A 260 10.12 -9.72 2.77
CA TRP A 260 10.59 -8.74 1.78
C TRP A 260 11.47 -9.35 0.67
N ASN A 261 11.99 -10.57 0.87
CA ASN A 261 12.94 -11.19 -0.06
C ASN A 261 12.27 -11.48 -1.40
N SER A 262 12.74 -10.80 -2.45
CA SER A 262 12.23 -10.91 -3.81
C SER A 262 13.13 -11.75 -4.74
N ASP A 263 14.10 -12.48 -4.19
CA ASP A 263 15.04 -13.31 -4.97
C ASP A 263 14.28 -14.32 -5.85
N ARG A 264 14.44 -14.19 -7.15
CA ARG A 264 13.78 -15.05 -8.15
C ARG A 264 14.44 -16.41 -8.31
N SER A 265 15.61 -16.63 -7.73
CA SER A 265 16.30 -17.92 -7.75
C SER A 265 15.66 -18.95 -6.82
N LEU A 266 14.87 -18.51 -5.83
CA LEU A 266 14.15 -19.39 -4.93
C LEU A 266 13.14 -20.24 -5.71
N LYS A 267 13.41 -21.54 -5.74
CA LYS A 267 12.59 -22.56 -6.41
C LYS A 267 11.98 -23.44 -5.32
N GLY A 268 10.85 -23.94 -5.55
CA GLY A 268 10.13 -24.75 -4.56
C GLY A 268 8.92 -24.01 -4.04
N VAL A 269 7.77 -24.45 -4.53
CA VAL A 269 6.48 -23.85 -4.21
C VAL A 269 6.03 -24.32 -2.84
N ASN A 270 5.67 -23.36 -1.95
CA ASN A 270 5.07 -23.65 -0.65
C ASN A 270 3.81 -22.77 -0.44
N HIS A 271 2.70 -23.20 -1.02
CA HIS A 271 1.41 -22.50 -0.86
C HIS A 271 0.92 -22.49 0.59
N LYS A 272 1.26 -23.50 1.38
CA LYS A 272 0.83 -23.57 2.79
C LYS A 272 1.50 -22.48 3.62
N ALA A 273 2.79 -22.21 3.39
CA ALA A 273 3.50 -21.10 4.03
C ALA A 273 2.85 -19.75 3.66
N GLN A 274 2.60 -19.50 2.37
CA GLN A 274 1.92 -18.29 1.91
C GLN A 274 0.53 -18.13 2.53
N THR A 275 -0.29 -19.18 2.50
CA THR A 275 -1.67 -19.16 2.99
C THR A 275 -1.74 -18.90 4.49
N ASN A 276 -0.97 -19.66 5.30
CA ASN A 276 -0.97 -19.52 6.75
C ASN A 276 -0.48 -18.13 7.19
N SER A 277 0.59 -17.63 6.59
CA SER A 277 1.13 -16.30 6.91
C SER A 277 0.15 -15.19 6.54
N THR A 278 -0.50 -15.29 5.36
CA THR A 278 -1.49 -14.30 4.91
C THR A 278 -2.75 -14.36 5.78
N GLN A 279 -3.24 -15.53 6.13
CA GLN A 279 -4.41 -15.69 7.01
C GLN A 279 -4.13 -15.11 8.39
N ALA A 280 -2.95 -15.38 8.97
CA ALA A 280 -2.54 -14.82 10.25
C ALA A 280 -2.55 -13.28 10.25
N LEU A 281 -2.04 -12.67 9.18
CA LEU A 281 -2.07 -11.21 9.01
C LEU A 281 -3.50 -10.68 9.08
N PHE A 282 -4.44 -11.28 8.34
CA PHE A 282 -5.84 -10.87 8.37
C PHE A 282 -6.47 -11.04 9.74
N GLU A 283 -6.29 -12.20 10.39
CA GLU A 283 -6.90 -12.47 11.69
C GLU A 283 -6.37 -11.57 12.80
N GLU A 284 -5.10 -11.14 12.72
CA GLU A 284 -4.47 -10.31 13.74
C GLU A 284 -4.66 -8.80 13.52
N THR A 285 -4.90 -8.33 12.28
CA THR A 285 -4.90 -6.89 12.01
C THR A 285 -6.23 -6.34 11.53
N TRP A 286 -7.00 -7.06 10.73
CA TRP A 286 -8.18 -6.51 10.06
C TRP A 286 -9.31 -6.08 11.00
N LYS A 287 -9.40 -6.65 12.19
CA LYS A 287 -10.43 -6.30 13.20
C LYS A 287 -10.05 -5.13 14.09
N GLU A 288 -8.80 -4.69 14.04
CA GLU A 288 -8.28 -3.67 14.93
C GLU A 288 -8.75 -2.25 14.53
N ASP A 289 -9.22 -1.46 15.47
CA ASP A 289 -9.74 -0.10 15.20
C ASP A 289 -8.66 0.87 14.74
N TRP A 290 -7.42 0.68 15.18
CA TRP A 290 -6.27 1.46 14.75
C TRP A 290 -5.82 1.14 13.31
N PHE A 291 -6.30 0.05 12.72
CA PHE A 291 -5.93 -0.38 11.38
C PHE A 291 -6.95 0.07 10.34
N ALA A 292 -6.50 0.69 9.25
CA ALA A 292 -7.35 1.18 8.17
C ALA A 292 -7.57 0.15 7.05
N GLY A 293 -6.77 -0.92 7.00
CA GLY A 293 -6.74 -1.89 5.91
C GLY A 293 -5.42 -1.84 5.15
N GLY A 294 -5.36 -2.43 3.95
CA GLY A 294 -4.11 -2.46 3.21
C GLY A 294 -4.25 -2.93 1.77
N PHE A 295 -3.11 -2.96 1.08
CA PHE A 295 -2.99 -3.30 -0.34
C PHE A 295 -2.12 -4.54 -0.50
N ILE A 296 -2.71 -5.64 -0.99
CA ILE A 296 -1.93 -6.86 -1.22
C ILE A 296 -0.91 -6.67 -2.34
N TRP A 297 0.32 -7.07 -2.11
CA TRP A 297 1.40 -7.12 -3.08
C TRP A 297 1.47 -8.50 -3.72
N LYS A 298 1.18 -8.69 -5.02
CA LYS A 298 0.69 -7.72 -5.99
C LYS A 298 -0.30 -8.39 -6.96
N TRP A 299 -1.06 -7.60 -7.70
CA TRP A 299 -2.08 -8.08 -8.63
C TRP A 299 -1.75 -7.66 -10.06
N PHE A 300 -1.64 -8.62 -10.97
CA PHE A 300 -1.41 -8.38 -12.39
C PHE A 300 -2.73 -8.25 -13.14
N ILE A 301 -2.72 -7.46 -14.23
CA ILE A 301 -3.95 -7.15 -14.99
C ILE A 301 -4.55 -8.36 -15.68
N ASP A 302 -3.70 -9.28 -16.21
CA ASP A 302 -4.14 -10.51 -16.89
C ASP A 302 -4.23 -11.65 -15.86
N HIS A 303 -5.38 -11.75 -15.21
CA HIS A 303 -5.61 -12.72 -14.14
C HIS A 303 -5.35 -14.16 -14.60
N GLU A 304 -5.88 -14.55 -15.76
CA GLU A 304 -5.81 -15.93 -16.25
C GLU A 304 -4.36 -16.41 -16.49
N LYS A 305 -3.45 -15.47 -16.80
CA LYS A 305 -2.04 -15.77 -17.07
C LYS A 305 -1.11 -15.50 -15.87
N SER A 306 -1.66 -15.07 -14.75
CA SER A 306 -0.87 -14.63 -13.58
C SER A 306 -0.92 -15.64 -12.46
N GLY A 307 0.17 -15.79 -11.72
CA GLY A 307 0.24 -16.69 -10.58
C GLY A 307 0.23 -18.17 -10.99
N GLY A 308 -0.72 -18.93 -10.39
CA GLY A 308 -0.84 -20.37 -10.63
C GLY A 308 0.00 -21.22 -9.66
N LEU A 309 -0.25 -22.54 -9.69
CA LEU A 309 0.28 -23.47 -8.69
C LEU A 309 1.80 -23.62 -8.71
N GLU A 310 2.45 -23.37 -9.84
CA GLU A 310 3.91 -23.45 -9.96
C GLU A 310 4.62 -22.10 -9.69
N ASN A 311 3.86 -21.05 -9.39
CA ASN A 311 4.39 -19.72 -9.22
C ASN A 311 4.86 -19.47 -7.78
N THR A 312 6.13 -19.08 -7.60
CA THR A 312 6.76 -18.82 -6.29
C THR A 312 6.66 -17.35 -5.83
N GLN A 313 6.04 -16.47 -6.61
CA GLN A 313 6.02 -15.04 -6.35
C GLN A 313 4.87 -14.62 -5.40
N PHE A 314 4.83 -13.35 -5.07
CA PHE A 314 3.86 -12.75 -4.15
C PHE A 314 2.41 -12.83 -4.61
N THR A 315 2.19 -12.70 -5.94
CA THR A 315 0.82 -12.65 -6.46
C THR A 315 -0.05 -13.78 -5.92
N PRO A 316 -1.26 -13.48 -5.42
CA PRO A 316 -2.19 -14.49 -4.94
C PRO A 316 -2.96 -15.18 -6.07
N GLN A 317 -2.93 -14.61 -7.28
CA GLN A 317 -3.77 -15.00 -8.41
C GLN A 317 -3.57 -16.48 -8.77
N ASN A 318 -4.68 -17.20 -8.90
CA ASN A 318 -4.74 -18.62 -9.22
C ASN A 318 -3.97 -19.52 -8.23
N LYS A 319 -3.88 -19.09 -6.97
CA LYS A 319 -3.27 -19.84 -5.85
C LYS A 319 -4.27 -20.03 -4.71
N PRO A 320 -4.06 -21.00 -3.80
CA PRO A 320 -4.95 -21.22 -2.67
C PRO A 320 -5.18 -19.98 -1.77
N VAL A 321 -4.18 -19.11 -1.66
CA VAL A 321 -4.25 -17.88 -0.87
C VAL A 321 -5.27 -16.86 -1.44
N GLU A 322 -5.60 -16.91 -2.73
CA GLU A 322 -6.62 -16.03 -3.33
C GLU A 322 -7.98 -16.23 -2.67
N ALA A 323 -8.34 -17.49 -2.37
CA ALA A 323 -9.59 -17.81 -1.67
C ALA A 323 -9.62 -17.25 -0.24
N ILE A 324 -8.50 -17.25 0.47
CA ILE A 324 -8.37 -16.68 1.81
C ILE A 324 -8.58 -15.15 1.76
N ILE A 325 -7.94 -14.47 0.82
CA ILE A 325 -8.10 -13.02 0.66
C ILE A 325 -9.56 -12.69 0.32
N LYS A 326 -10.16 -13.42 -0.61
CA LYS A 326 -11.57 -13.25 -1.00
C LYS A 326 -12.52 -13.42 0.18
N MET A 327 -12.28 -14.43 1.02
CA MET A 327 -13.07 -14.65 2.24
C MET A 327 -13.00 -13.44 3.17
N HIS A 328 -11.81 -12.95 3.48
CA HIS A 328 -11.62 -11.81 4.39
C HIS A 328 -12.14 -10.49 3.82
N TYR A 329 -11.98 -10.23 2.53
CA TYR A 329 -12.46 -9.01 1.91
C TYR A 329 -13.98 -8.94 1.84
N ARG A 330 -14.67 -10.08 1.68
CA ARG A 330 -16.13 -10.14 1.61
C ARG A 330 -16.85 -10.23 2.97
N GLN A 331 -16.15 -10.67 4.04
CA GLN A 331 -16.76 -10.74 5.38
C GLN A 331 -17.10 -9.37 5.97
N GLN A 332 -16.59 -8.29 5.43
CA GLN A 332 -16.81 -6.94 5.94
C GLN A 332 -17.99 -6.20 5.29
N ASP A 333 -18.62 -6.81 4.30
CA ASP A 333 -19.81 -6.27 3.63
C ASP A 333 -21.13 -6.80 4.26
N GLN A 334 -21.02 -7.58 5.32
CA GLN A 334 -22.15 -8.10 6.13
C GLN A 334 -22.20 -7.41 7.50
#